data_825c6a706ceaaa7762ec66999b896cde
#
_entry.id   825c6a706ceaaa7762ec66999b896cde
#
_cell.length_a   1.000
_cell.length_b   1.000
_cell.length_c   1.000
_cell.angle_alpha   90.00
_cell.angle_beta   90.00
_cell.angle_gamma   90.00
#
_symmetry.space_group_name_H-M   'P 1'
#
loop_
_entity.id
_entity.type
_entity.pdbx_description
1 polymer ?
#
loop_
_entity_poly.entity_id
_entity_poly.type
_entity_poly.pdbx_seq_one_letter_code
_entity_poly.pdbx_strand_id
1 'polypeptide(L)'
;MFQKIAFIHYCTENLDRSLKFYRDVLGLKLLIQNEEWVEFDVGGQRLALRKVDSMPAKSEGLHPHGAMIWLEASPTEKYISFLIDKNLSIINELESFSYGKTSTFADPDGNLIGLYEPPAK
;
A
#
# COMPACT_ATOMS: atom_id res chain seq x y z
N MET A 1 7.85 15.86 24.01
CA MET A 1 7.20 14.57 23.66
C MET A 1 6.81 14.57 22.19
N PHE A 2 7.03 13.48 21.51
CA PHE A 2 6.62 13.34 20.11
C PHE A 2 5.11 13.36 20.04
N GLN A 3 4.54 13.93 18.97
CA GLN A 3 3.10 14.21 18.89
C GLN A 3 2.33 13.14 18.12
N LYS A 4 2.88 12.69 16.98
CA LYS A 4 2.19 11.72 16.11
C LYS A 4 3.16 11.25 15.04
N ILE A 5 2.75 10.22 14.30
CA ILE A 5 3.41 9.87 13.04
C ILE A 5 2.91 10.88 11.99
N ALA A 6 3.83 11.67 11.44
CA ALA A 6 3.46 12.71 10.48
C ALA A 6 3.02 12.12 9.14
N PHE A 7 3.76 11.13 8.67
CA PHE A 7 3.45 10.38 7.44
C PHE A 7 4.26 9.09 7.40
N ILE A 8 3.84 8.19 6.51
CA ILE A 8 4.60 6.99 6.14
C ILE A 8 4.91 7.13 4.66
N HIS A 9 6.13 6.79 4.22
CA HIS A 9 6.42 6.83 2.79
C HIS A 9 6.94 5.52 2.26
N TYR A 10 6.59 5.25 0.99
CA TYR A 10 7.22 4.24 0.16
C TYR A 10 8.09 4.94 -0.88
N CYS A 11 9.13 4.25 -1.33
CA CYS A 11 10.00 4.76 -2.40
C CYS A 11 9.51 4.27 -3.76
N THR A 12 9.79 5.06 -4.80
CA THR A 12 9.46 4.71 -6.18
C THR A 12 10.52 5.24 -7.14
N GLU A 13 10.85 4.47 -8.16
CA GLU A 13 11.73 4.94 -9.22
C GLU A 13 11.00 5.78 -10.25
N ASN A 14 9.67 5.66 -10.33
CA ASN A 14 8.85 6.37 -11.30
C ASN A 14 7.63 6.96 -10.58
N LEU A 15 7.77 8.23 -10.19
CA LEU A 15 6.75 8.90 -9.39
C LEU A 15 5.41 9.03 -10.13
N ASP A 16 5.45 9.33 -11.43
CA ASP A 16 4.23 9.46 -12.22
C ASP A 16 3.45 8.13 -12.29
N ARG A 17 4.14 7.05 -12.53
CA ARG A 17 3.54 5.70 -12.56
C ARG A 17 2.93 5.35 -11.20
N SER A 18 3.67 5.58 -10.12
CA SER A 18 3.19 5.29 -8.78
C SER A 18 2.03 6.17 -8.39
N LEU A 19 2.09 7.47 -8.71
CA LEU A 19 0.99 8.40 -8.44
C LEU A 19 -0.30 7.89 -9.10
N LYS A 20 -0.22 7.49 -10.35
CA LYS A 20 -1.39 6.96 -11.06
C LYS A 20 -1.93 5.69 -10.42
N PHE A 21 -1.05 4.82 -9.96
CA PHE A 21 -1.46 3.60 -9.27
C PHE A 21 -2.23 3.92 -7.99
N TYR A 22 -1.66 4.74 -7.13
CA TYR A 22 -2.30 5.04 -5.83
C TYR A 22 -3.55 5.90 -5.99
N ARG A 23 -3.54 6.84 -6.91
CA ARG A 23 -4.71 7.70 -7.17
C ARG A 23 -5.81 6.99 -7.94
N ASP A 24 -5.46 6.34 -9.07
CA ASP A 24 -6.46 5.86 -10.02
C ASP A 24 -6.87 4.40 -9.77
N VAL A 25 -5.95 3.55 -9.31
CA VAL A 25 -6.27 2.15 -9.00
C VAL A 25 -6.75 2.02 -7.56
N LEU A 26 -5.99 2.54 -6.59
CA LEU A 26 -6.38 2.45 -5.18
C LEU A 26 -7.40 3.50 -4.77
N GLY A 27 -7.58 4.55 -5.57
CA GLY A 27 -8.58 5.58 -5.30
C GLY A 27 -8.24 6.50 -4.14
N LEU A 28 -6.95 6.68 -3.82
CA LEU A 28 -6.55 7.53 -2.72
C LEU A 28 -6.62 9.01 -3.10
N LYS A 29 -6.97 9.84 -2.13
CA LYS A 29 -7.09 11.27 -2.33
C LYS A 29 -5.72 11.94 -2.35
N LEU A 30 -5.39 12.58 -3.48
CA LEU A 30 -4.13 13.31 -3.63
C LEU A 30 -4.18 14.62 -2.84
N LEU A 31 -3.14 14.87 -2.04
CA LEU A 31 -2.99 16.10 -1.26
C LEU A 31 -1.90 17.01 -1.81
N ILE A 32 -0.72 16.47 -2.07
CA ILE A 32 0.48 17.21 -2.46
C ILE A 32 1.15 16.48 -3.59
N GLN A 33 1.63 17.24 -4.58
CA GLN A 33 2.38 16.68 -5.71
C GLN A 33 3.47 17.66 -6.13
N ASN A 34 4.71 17.16 -6.22
CA ASN A 34 5.81 17.85 -6.87
C ASN A 34 6.69 16.81 -7.56
N GLU A 35 7.85 17.22 -8.07
CA GLU A 35 8.70 16.35 -8.89
C GLU A 35 9.37 15.22 -8.12
N GLU A 36 9.43 15.31 -6.79
CA GLU A 36 10.14 14.34 -5.96
C GLU A 36 9.28 13.68 -4.90
N TRP A 37 8.05 14.20 -4.68
CA TRP A 37 7.25 13.82 -3.53
C TRP A 37 5.76 13.95 -3.83
N VAL A 38 5.01 12.94 -3.39
CA VAL A 38 3.55 12.93 -3.52
C VAL A 38 2.97 12.48 -2.17
N GLU A 39 1.88 13.11 -1.72
CA GLU A 39 1.18 12.68 -0.51
C GLU A 39 -0.30 12.46 -0.79
N PHE A 40 -0.83 11.43 -0.16
CA PHE A 40 -2.25 11.07 -0.20
C PHE A 40 -2.84 11.10 1.21
N ASP A 41 -4.13 11.39 1.29
CA ASP A 41 -4.91 11.23 2.50
C ASP A 41 -5.55 9.84 2.52
N VAL A 42 -5.31 9.09 3.59
CA VAL A 42 -5.91 7.76 3.78
C VAL A 42 -6.55 7.75 5.16
N GLY A 43 -7.83 8.07 5.21
CA GLY A 43 -8.57 8.09 6.49
C GLY A 43 -8.00 9.08 7.51
N GLY A 44 -7.49 10.21 7.06
CA GLY A 44 -6.86 11.21 7.93
C GLY A 44 -5.38 10.99 8.18
N GLN A 45 -4.83 9.88 7.73
CA GLN A 45 -3.39 9.60 7.80
C GLN A 45 -2.74 9.88 6.46
N ARG A 46 -1.47 10.23 6.46
CA ARG A 46 -0.75 10.58 5.24
C ARG A 46 0.16 9.44 4.80
N LEU A 47 -0.04 9.03 3.54
CA LEU A 47 0.84 8.11 2.85
C LEU A 47 1.56 8.88 1.75
N ALA A 48 2.88 8.79 1.72
CA ALA A 48 3.68 9.53 0.75
C ALA A 48 4.43 8.58 -0.17
N LEU A 49 4.80 9.11 -1.34
CA LEU A 49 5.71 8.45 -2.27
C LEU A 49 6.91 9.34 -2.45
N ARG A 50 8.10 8.77 -2.30
CA ARG A 50 9.36 9.47 -2.49
C ARG A 50 10.08 8.95 -3.71
N LYS A 51 10.44 9.84 -4.62
CA LYS A 51 11.25 9.45 -5.78
C LYS A 51 12.66 9.12 -5.36
N VAL A 52 13.18 8.00 -5.87
CA VAL A 52 14.58 7.58 -5.68
C VAL A 52 15.16 7.20 -7.05
N ASP A 53 16.48 7.24 -7.17
CA ASP A 53 17.14 6.90 -8.41
C ASP A 53 17.10 5.40 -8.69
N SER A 54 17.21 4.59 -7.65
CA SER A 54 17.04 3.14 -7.75
C SER A 54 16.46 2.57 -6.48
N MET A 55 15.60 1.57 -6.63
CA MET A 55 15.05 0.84 -5.49
C MET A 55 16.11 -0.08 -4.93
N PRO A 56 16.15 -0.27 -3.60
CA PRO A 56 17.06 -1.26 -3.02
C PRO A 56 16.72 -2.66 -3.55
N ALA A 57 17.73 -3.52 -3.65
CA ALA A 57 17.53 -4.89 -4.07
C ALA A 57 16.51 -5.57 -3.17
N LYS A 58 15.58 -6.31 -3.79
CA LYS A 58 14.61 -7.10 -3.04
C LYS A 58 15.35 -8.18 -2.27
N SER A 59 15.11 -8.27 -0.97
CA SER A 59 15.56 -9.42 -0.21
C SER A 59 14.82 -10.65 -0.75
N GLU A 60 15.53 -11.78 -0.80
CA GLU A 60 14.89 -13.03 -1.16
C GLU A 60 13.80 -13.37 -0.15
N GLY A 61 12.63 -13.74 -0.68
CA GLY A 61 11.50 -14.09 0.14
C GLY A 61 10.59 -12.92 0.47
N LEU A 62 9.43 -13.24 0.97
CA LEU A 62 8.34 -12.31 1.23
C LEU A 62 8.39 -11.76 2.66
N HIS A 63 9.59 -11.56 3.20
CA HIS A 63 9.75 -11.00 4.53
C HIS A 63 10.30 -9.59 4.42
N PRO A 64 9.43 -8.59 4.30
CA PRO A 64 9.90 -7.23 4.40
C PRO A 64 10.47 -7.03 5.79
N HIS A 65 11.72 -6.65 5.85
CA HIS A 65 12.30 -6.20 7.10
C HIS A 65 11.88 -4.76 7.29
N GLY A 66 10.89 -4.51 8.12
CA GLY A 66 10.43 -3.18 8.42
C GLY A 66 8.92 -3.03 8.38
N ALA A 67 8.49 -1.79 8.46
CA ALA A 67 7.07 -1.47 8.52
C ALA A 67 6.39 -1.65 7.17
N MET A 68 5.13 -2.01 7.22
CA MET A 68 4.28 -2.19 6.05
C MET A 68 2.93 -1.57 6.36
N ILE A 69 2.28 -0.97 5.36
CA ILE A 69 0.94 -0.46 5.58
C ILE A 69 -0.10 -1.55 5.37
N TRP A 70 -1.15 -1.47 6.18
CA TRP A 70 -2.31 -2.33 6.07
C TRP A 70 -3.53 -1.46 5.86
N LEU A 71 -4.20 -1.66 4.73
CA LEU A 71 -5.44 -0.94 4.40
C LEU A 71 -6.62 -1.77 4.88
N GLU A 72 -7.50 -1.16 5.67
CA GLU A 72 -8.72 -1.86 6.06
C GLU A 72 -9.65 -1.96 4.87
N ALA A 73 -10.12 -3.17 4.57
CA ALA A 73 -10.89 -3.48 3.38
C ALA A 73 -11.91 -4.57 3.70
N SER A 74 -13.16 -4.20 3.89
CA SER A 74 -14.25 -5.12 4.24
C SER A 74 -15.40 -5.03 3.24
N PRO A 75 -15.84 -6.13 2.64
CA PRO A 75 -15.26 -7.47 2.70
C PRO A 75 -14.00 -7.58 1.83
N THR A 76 -12.98 -8.22 2.34
CA THR A 76 -11.67 -8.28 1.67
C THR A 76 -11.75 -8.94 0.29
N GLU A 77 -12.57 -9.97 0.15
CA GLU A 77 -12.74 -10.71 -1.11
C GLU A 77 -13.14 -9.78 -2.28
N LYS A 78 -13.97 -8.78 -1.99
CA LYS A 78 -14.39 -7.81 -3.00
C LYS A 78 -13.21 -6.97 -3.50
N TYR A 79 -12.35 -6.55 -2.59
CA TYR A 79 -11.16 -5.75 -2.94
C TYR A 79 -10.13 -6.59 -3.68
N ILE A 80 -9.96 -7.86 -3.30
CA ILE A 80 -9.08 -8.78 -4.00
C ILE A 80 -9.55 -8.97 -5.44
N SER A 81 -10.83 -9.21 -5.65
CA SER A 81 -11.41 -9.35 -7.00
C SER A 81 -11.17 -8.09 -7.83
N PHE A 82 -11.37 -6.92 -7.23
CA PHE A 82 -11.12 -5.65 -7.90
C PHE A 82 -9.65 -5.52 -8.33
N LEU A 83 -8.71 -5.87 -7.46
CA LEU A 83 -7.28 -5.80 -7.77
C LEU A 83 -6.89 -6.76 -8.88
N ILE A 84 -7.43 -7.97 -8.87
CA ILE A 84 -7.19 -8.97 -9.92
C ILE A 84 -7.72 -8.46 -11.26
N ASP A 85 -8.91 -7.84 -11.28
CA ASP A 85 -9.46 -7.24 -12.49
C ASP A 85 -8.61 -6.10 -13.04
N LYS A 86 -7.80 -5.47 -12.20
CA LYS A 86 -6.83 -4.45 -12.61
C LYS A 86 -5.45 -5.03 -12.94
N ASN A 87 -5.38 -6.34 -13.13
CA ASN A 87 -4.14 -7.06 -13.49
C ASN A 87 -3.07 -7.03 -12.41
N LEU A 88 -3.48 -6.88 -11.14
CA LEU A 88 -2.55 -6.96 -10.03
C LEU A 88 -2.46 -8.39 -9.53
N SER A 89 -1.25 -8.79 -9.17
CA SER A 89 -1.01 -10.11 -8.59
C SER A 89 -1.14 -10.05 -7.08
N ILE A 90 -1.85 -11.01 -6.53
CA ILE A 90 -1.92 -11.18 -5.07
C ILE A 90 -0.67 -11.94 -4.65
N ILE A 91 0.10 -11.35 -3.73
CA ILE A 91 1.36 -11.92 -3.24
C ILE A 91 1.07 -12.99 -2.18
N ASN A 92 0.27 -12.64 -1.18
CA ASN A 92 -0.21 -13.60 -0.19
C ASN A 92 -1.73 -13.66 -0.26
N GLU A 93 -2.25 -14.88 -0.49
CA GLU A 93 -3.68 -15.07 -0.62
C GLU A 93 -4.41 -14.81 0.69
N LEU A 94 -5.72 -14.65 0.61
CA LEU A 94 -6.56 -14.39 1.77
C LEU A 94 -6.46 -15.51 2.79
N GLU A 95 -6.13 -15.14 4.03
CA GLU A 95 -6.12 -16.06 5.16
C GLU A 95 -6.97 -15.51 6.29
N SER A 96 -7.65 -16.40 7.00
CA SER A 96 -8.46 -16.05 8.17
C SER A 96 -7.74 -16.42 9.44
N PHE A 97 -7.69 -15.48 10.36
CA PHE A 97 -7.09 -15.66 11.69
C PHE A 97 -8.09 -15.21 12.76
N SER A 98 -7.80 -15.49 14.01
CA SER A 98 -8.64 -15.01 15.11
C SER A 98 -8.74 -13.49 15.17
N TYR A 99 -7.73 -12.80 14.70
CA TYR A 99 -7.67 -11.33 14.70
C TYR A 99 -8.17 -10.69 13.40
N GLY A 100 -8.67 -11.48 12.44
CA GLY A 100 -9.21 -10.97 11.19
C GLY A 100 -8.70 -11.69 9.97
N LYS A 101 -9.00 -11.14 8.79
CA LYS A 101 -8.54 -11.66 7.51
C LYS A 101 -7.47 -10.79 6.93
N THR A 102 -6.47 -11.40 6.31
CA THR A 102 -5.34 -10.68 5.69
C THR A 102 -5.05 -11.19 4.29
N SER A 103 -4.58 -10.29 3.44
CA SER A 103 -4.05 -10.58 2.12
C SER A 103 -3.02 -9.52 1.79
N THR A 104 -2.10 -9.78 0.87
CA THR A 104 -1.13 -8.78 0.45
C THR A 104 -0.98 -8.74 -1.06
N PHE A 105 -0.66 -7.56 -1.56
CA PHE A 105 -0.33 -7.33 -2.96
C PHE A 105 0.84 -6.36 -3.04
N ALA A 106 1.32 -6.07 -4.23
CA ALA A 106 2.45 -5.18 -4.42
C ALA A 106 2.07 -3.99 -5.31
N ASP A 107 2.70 -2.84 -5.04
CA ASP A 107 2.60 -1.70 -5.93
C ASP A 107 3.55 -1.89 -7.14
N PRO A 108 3.57 -0.95 -8.12
CA PRO A 108 4.42 -1.11 -9.30
C PRO A 108 5.92 -1.19 -9.03
N ASP A 109 6.37 -0.71 -7.88
CA ASP A 109 7.78 -0.77 -7.48
C ASP A 109 8.10 -1.99 -6.61
N GLY A 110 7.10 -2.83 -6.33
CA GLY A 110 7.28 -4.00 -5.50
C GLY A 110 7.11 -3.75 -4.02
N ASN A 111 6.65 -2.56 -3.62
CA ASN A 111 6.33 -2.29 -2.22
C ASN A 111 5.10 -3.11 -1.83
N LEU A 112 5.19 -3.83 -0.72
CA LEU A 112 4.08 -4.66 -0.23
C LEU A 112 3.03 -3.81 0.48
N ILE A 113 1.76 -4.11 0.17
CA ILE A 113 0.61 -3.46 0.79
C ILE A 113 -0.31 -4.55 1.30
N GLY A 114 -0.73 -4.45 2.56
CA GLY A 114 -1.65 -5.40 3.16
C GLY A 114 -3.09 -4.94 3.11
N LEU A 115 -3.99 -5.90 2.95
CA LEU A 115 -5.43 -5.73 3.13
C LEU A 115 -5.82 -6.41 4.43
N TYR A 116 -6.65 -5.75 5.22
CA TYR A 116 -7.06 -6.26 6.52
C TYR A 116 -8.56 -6.08 6.71
N GLU A 117 -9.21 -7.13 7.18
CA GLU A 117 -10.61 -7.09 7.59
C GLU A 117 -10.68 -7.52 9.05
N PRO A 118 -11.21 -6.66 9.94
CA PRO A 118 -11.36 -7.05 11.34
C PRO A 118 -12.34 -8.20 11.51
N PRO A 119 -12.25 -8.95 12.62
CA PRO A 119 -13.19 -10.05 12.89
C PRO A 119 -14.61 -9.55 12.95
N ALA A 120 -15.55 -10.40 12.57
CA ALA A 120 -16.97 -10.11 12.75
C ALA A 120 -17.30 -9.97 14.24
N LYS A 121 -18.11 -8.98 14.53
CA LYS A 121 -18.56 -8.76 15.92
C LYS A 121 -19.66 -9.73 16.31
#